data_e8c0cac15aaafc503672e99a664cf115
#
_entry.id   e8c0cac15aaafc503672e99a664cf115
#
_cell.length_a   1.000
_cell.length_b   1.000
_cell.length_c   1.000
_cell.angle_alpha   90.00
_cell.angle_beta   90.00
_cell.angle_gamma   90.00
#
_symmetry.space_group_name_H-M   'P 1'
#
loop_
_entity.id
_entity.type
_entity.pdbx_description
1 polymer ?
#
loop_
_entity_poly.entity_id
_entity_poly.type
_entity_poly.pdbx_seq_one_letter_code
_entity_poly.pdbx_strand_id
1 'polypeptide(L)'
;MNIKALAQKICADSPELAGLTTTVEKELLHYEVLASMAKHGFLKQLTFQGGTCLRMMYGSNRLSEDLDFVGGANFDFDQLAHLRDCLHEDLSQRHNLRVNVTEPNYDKLSDREAIQVGRWKISIETEPEKKSLPWQKVKLEIATVVAHTQVLRPLVKTYPSVPDAYVSILLNCETLEEIAADKFVALALRRAIKARDVWDIAWLNQRNVQVDAELVRTKFQDYHQTTGFEALSGRLKELPSYMASGDFEQEMRRFLHSSTVANSIEQDGFVDYLVDTVIRMGDQLLRAQSSGSPKFKM
;
A
#
# COMPACT_ATOMS: atom_id res chain seq x y z
N MET A 1 13.29 22.27 5.28
CA MET A 1 12.67 21.92 6.58
C MET A 1 13.22 20.58 7.03
N ASN A 2 13.61 20.40 8.29
CA ASN A 2 14.12 19.12 8.78
C ASN A 2 12.94 18.15 8.97
N ILE A 3 12.92 17.03 8.22
CA ILE A 3 11.86 16.00 8.23
C ILE A 3 11.64 15.47 9.65
N LYS A 4 12.72 15.18 10.38
CA LYS A 4 12.64 14.70 11.75
C LYS A 4 11.99 15.70 12.70
N ALA A 5 12.41 16.95 12.63
CA ALA A 5 11.81 18.01 13.44
C ALA A 5 10.31 18.17 13.13
N LEU A 6 9.91 18.02 11.85
CA LEU A 6 8.52 18.05 11.46
C LEU A 6 7.75 16.84 12.03
N ALA A 7 8.32 15.63 11.94
CA ALA A 7 7.70 14.42 12.51
C ALA A 7 7.54 14.54 14.03
N GLN A 8 8.56 15.04 14.73
CA GLN A 8 8.50 15.29 16.17
C GLN A 8 7.43 16.30 16.53
N LYS A 9 7.31 17.41 15.76
CA LYS A 9 6.27 18.39 15.95
C LYS A 9 4.88 17.79 15.76
N ILE A 10 4.66 17.05 14.68
CA ILE A 10 3.38 16.36 14.41
C ILE A 10 3.00 15.45 15.58
N CYS A 11 3.95 14.65 16.10
CA CYS A 11 3.69 13.77 17.23
C CYS A 11 3.47 14.54 18.55
N ALA A 12 4.10 15.70 18.73
CA ALA A 12 3.86 16.56 19.89
C ALA A 12 2.48 17.22 19.84
N ASP A 13 2.04 17.63 18.65
CA ASP A 13 0.73 18.25 18.41
C ASP A 13 -0.42 17.20 18.41
N SER A 14 -0.10 15.89 18.32
CA SER A 14 -1.06 14.78 18.22
C SER A 14 -0.67 13.64 19.17
N PRO A 15 -1.13 13.67 20.44
CA PRO A 15 -0.78 12.66 21.44
C PRO A 15 -1.08 11.21 21.04
N GLU A 16 -2.06 11.01 20.17
CA GLU A 16 -2.42 9.69 19.60
C GLU A 16 -1.34 9.09 18.72
N LEU A 17 -0.36 9.88 18.30
CA LEU A 17 0.83 9.46 17.55
C LEU A 17 2.03 9.15 18.45
N ALA A 18 1.84 9.14 19.77
CA ALA A 18 2.92 8.82 20.70
C ALA A 18 3.55 7.45 20.37
N GLY A 19 4.88 7.40 20.27
CA GLY A 19 5.63 6.20 19.89
C GLY A 19 5.68 5.89 18.38
N LEU A 20 4.97 6.65 17.52
CA LEU A 20 4.92 6.44 16.07
C LEU A 20 5.80 7.42 15.27
N THR A 21 6.67 8.18 15.92
CA THR A 21 7.50 9.20 15.26
C THR A 21 8.27 8.67 14.05
N THR A 22 8.83 7.46 14.16
CA THR A 22 9.57 6.81 13.05
C THR A 22 8.67 6.52 11.85
N THR A 23 7.41 6.13 12.10
CA THR A 23 6.44 5.85 11.02
C THR A 23 5.92 7.16 10.40
N VAL A 24 5.68 8.19 11.22
CA VAL A 24 5.30 9.54 10.74
C VAL A 24 6.43 10.11 9.87
N GLU A 25 7.68 9.98 10.31
CA GLU A 25 8.85 10.39 9.55
C GLU A 25 8.91 9.69 8.18
N LYS A 26 8.64 8.38 8.14
CA LYS A 26 8.58 7.62 6.90
C LYS A 26 7.44 8.11 5.98
N GLU A 27 6.25 8.40 6.50
CA GLU A 27 5.16 8.96 5.71
C GLU A 27 5.53 10.35 5.12
N LEU A 28 6.25 11.19 5.87
CA LEU A 28 6.75 12.46 5.33
C LEU A 28 7.75 12.24 4.19
N LEU A 29 8.61 11.22 4.30
CA LEU A 29 9.52 10.84 3.22
C LEU A 29 8.79 10.31 1.99
N HIS A 30 7.61 9.70 2.13
CA HIS A 30 6.78 9.33 0.97
C HIS A 30 6.40 10.56 0.15
N TYR A 31 6.00 11.67 0.77
CA TYR A 31 5.72 12.92 0.05
C TYR A 31 6.93 13.42 -0.71
N GLU A 32 8.12 13.34 -0.12
CA GLU A 32 9.37 13.77 -0.76
C GLU A 32 9.71 12.91 -1.98
N VAL A 33 9.59 11.59 -1.85
CA VAL A 33 9.82 10.66 -2.97
C VAL A 33 8.81 10.91 -4.09
N LEU A 34 7.51 11.04 -3.76
CA LEU A 34 6.47 11.34 -4.74
C LEU A 34 6.68 12.69 -5.43
N ALA A 35 7.13 13.72 -4.67
CA ALA A 35 7.43 15.03 -5.23
C ALA A 35 8.61 14.98 -6.21
N SER A 36 9.67 14.25 -5.89
CA SER A 36 10.79 14.03 -6.81
C SER A 36 10.35 13.27 -8.05
N MET A 37 9.58 12.18 -7.90
CA MET A 37 9.05 11.42 -9.04
C MET A 37 8.13 12.27 -9.93
N ALA A 38 7.30 13.13 -9.35
CA ALA A 38 6.43 14.06 -10.08
C ALA A 38 7.24 15.09 -10.86
N LYS A 39 8.23 15.73 -10.20
CA LYS A 39 9.12 16.73 -10.80
C LYS A 39 9.82 16.22 -12.06
N HIS A 40 10.26 14.98 -12.04
CA HIS A 40 10.98 14.33 -13.15
C HIS A 40 10.07 13.56 -14.10
N GLY A 41 8.75 13.56 -13.88
CA GLY A 41 7.76 12.97 -14.78
C GLY A 41 7.61 11.44 -14.68
N PHE A 42 8.24 10.78 -13.72
CA PHE A 42 8.16 9.32 -13.57
C PHE A 42 6.75 8.81 -13.23
N LEU A 43 5.89 9.66 -12.64
CA LEU A 43 4.52 9.26 -12.27
C LEU A 43 3.54 9.17 -13.46
N LYS A 44 3.92 9.67 -14.65
CA LYS A 44 2.99 9.77 -15.80
C LYS A 44 2.49 8.43 -16.32
N GLN A 45 3.30 7.38 -16.18
CA GLN A 45 3.01 6.03 -16.69
C GLN A 45 2.77 5.02 -15.57
N LEU A 46 2.71 5.49 -14.33
CA LEU A 46 2.54 4.66 -13.16
C LEU A 46 1.17 4.90 -12.53
N THR A 47 0.56 3.85 -12.04
CA THR A 47 -0.66 3.91 -11.24
C THR A 47 -0.33 3.52 -9.80
N PHE A 48 -0.62 4.41 -8.87
CA PHE A 48 -0.39 4.21 -7.44
C PHE A 48 -1.41 3.25 -6.87
N GLN A 49 -0.96 2.26 -6.09
CA GLN A 49 -1.80 1.21 -5.53
C GLN A 49 -1.49 0.93 -4.06
N GLY A 50 -2.23 0.00 -3.48
CA GLY A 50 -1.91 -0.59 -2.19
C GLY A 50 -2.24 0.28 -0.98
N GLY A 51 -1.63 -0.07 0.16
CA GLY A 51 -1.96 0.55 1.45
C GLY A 51 -1.58 2.02 1.57
N THR A 52 -0.47 2.43 0.96
CA THR A 52 -0.04 3.83 0.98
C THR A 52 -0.92 4.67 0.04
N CYS A 53 -1.40 4.09 -1.05
CA CYS A 53 -2.42 4.71 -1.89
C CYS A 53 -3.71 4.95 -1.09
N LEU A 54 -4.24 3.95 -0.36
CA LEU A 54 -5.39 4.14 0.53
C LEU A 54 -5.14 5.29 1.54
N ARG A 55 -3.94 5.39 2.10
CA ARG A 55 -3.56 6.43 3.06
C ARG A 55 -3.49 7.81 2.43
N MET A 56 -2.71 7.96 1.35
CA MET A 56 -2.33 9.26 0.78
C MET A 56 -3.31 9.79 -0.27
N MET A 57 -4.17 8.95 -0.86
CA MET A 57 -5.16 9.35 -1.86
C MET A 57 -6.59 9.33 -1.33
N TYR A 58 -6.88 8.46 -0.35
CA TYR A 58 -8.23 8.21 0.15
C TYR A 58 -8.42 8.44 1.65
N GLY A 59 -7.34 8.78 2.38
CA GLY A 59 -7.40 9.15 3.79
C GLY A 59 -7.66 7.95 4.72
N SER A 60 -7.12 6.77 4.40
CA SER A 60 -7.17 5.63 5.32
C SER A 60 -6.54 5.98 6.66
N ASN A 61 -7.13 5.44 7.74
CA ASN A 61 -6.74 5.76 9.11
C ASN A 61 -5.54 4.95 9.62
N ARG A 62 -5.04 3.97 8.86
CA ARG A 62 -3.81 3.27 9.22
C ARG A 62 -2.58 3.86 8.52
N LEU A 63 -1.45 3.84 9.21
CA LEU A 63 -0.15 4.19 8.67
C LEU A 63 0.32 3.14 7.65
N SER A 64 1.18 3.53 6.72
CA SER A 64 1.73 2.65 5.69
C SER A 64 3.21 2.94 5.46
N GLU A 65 3.96 1.97 4.89
CA GLU A 65 5.42 2.02 4.88
C GLU A 65 6.05 1.96 3.49
N ASP A 66 5.40 1.36 2.52
CA ASP A 66 5.96 1.10 1.19
C ASP A 66 5.17 1.88 0.12
N LEU A 67 5.82 2.28 -0.96
CA LEU A 67 5.20 2.92 -2.13
C LEU A 67 5.05 1.87 -3.24
N ASP A 68 3.82 1.49 -3.55
CA ASP A 68 3.51 0.45 -4.51
C ASP A 68 2.86 1.05 -5.77
N PHE A 69 3.39 0.70 -6.94
CA PHE A 69 2.88 1.14 -8.23
C PHE A 69 2.74 -0.03 -9.21
N VAL A 70 1.89 0.15 -10.20
CA VAL A 70 1.86 -0.69 -11.40
C VAL A 70 2.10 0.17 -12.64
N GLY A 71 2.84 -0.39 -13.60
CA GLY A 71 3.18 0.25 -14.86
C GLY A 71 2.44 -0.34 -16.08
N GLY A 72 1.65 -1.41 -15.88
CA GLY A 72 1.01 -2.16 -16.96
C GLY A 72 1.89 -3.32 -17.47
N ALA A 73 1.27 -4.26 -18.19
CA ALA A 73 1.91 -5.51 -18.62
C ALA A 73 3.16 -5.30 -19.51
N ASN A 74 3.21 -4.21 -20.27
CA ASN A 74 4.32 -3.91 -21.17
C ASN A 74 5.22 -2.78 -20.64
N PHE A 75 5.19 -2.53 -19.33
CA PHE A 75 6.00 -1.48 -18.73
C PHE A 75 7.49 -1.75 -18.95
N ASP A 76 8.19 -0.74 -19.43
CA ASP A 76 9.63 -0.78 -19.67
C ASP A 76 10.37 -0.06 -18.53
N PHE A 77 11.14 -0.80 -17.78
CA PHE A 77 11.92 -0.26 -16.66
C PHE A 77 13.04 0.68 -17.08
N ASP A 78 13.48 0.67 -18.35
CA ASP A 78 14.46 1.63 -18.87
C ASP A 78 13.95 3.08 -18.77
N GLN A 79 12.64 3.29 -18.72
CA GLN A 79 12.04 4.61 -18.47
C GLN A 79 12.35 5.16 -17.07
N LEU A 80 12.83 4.31 -16.16
CA LEU A 80 13.23 4.65 -14.79
C LEU A 80 14.75 4.67 -14.59
N ALA A 81 15.55 4.61 -15.68
CA ALA A 81 17.01 4.52 -15.60
C ALA A 81 17.66 5.65 -14.80
N HIS A 82 17.04 6.84 -14.75
CA HIS A 82 17.54 7.99 -13.98
C HIS A 82 16.85 8.19 -12.62
N LEU A 83 15.92 7.32 -12.25
CA LEU A 83 15.13 7.46 -11.02
C LEU A 83 16.04 7.50 -9.78
N ARG A 84 17.06 6.63 -9.71
CA ARG A 84 18.03 6.61 -8.61
C ARG A 84 18.70 7.96 -8.43
N ASP A 85 19.24 8.50 -9.51
CA ASP A 85 20.05 9.72 -9.46
C ASP A 85 19.20 10.94 -9.12
N CYS A 86 17.98 11.02 -9.70
CA CYS A 86 16.99 12.06 -9.38
C CYS A 86 16.58 12.02 -7.91
N LEU A 87 16.25 10.83 -7.37
CA LEU A 87 15.89 10.67 -5.95
C LEU A 87 17.05 11.01 -5.04
N HIS A 88 18.26 10.54 -5.37
CA HIS A 88 19.45 10.84 -4.59
C HIS A 88 19.72 12.35 -4.54
N GLU A 89 19.70 13.03 -5.69
CA GLU A 89 19.97 14.46 -5.78
C GLU A 89 18.92 15.29 -5.06
N ASP A 90 17.64 15.10 -5.39
CA ASP A 90 16.54 15.90 -4.82
C ASP A 90 16.44 15.77 -3.29
N LEU A 91 16.49 14.53 -2.77
CA LEU A 91 16.38 14.29 -1.34
C LEU A 91 17.62 14.78 -0.58
N SER A 92 18.83 14.59 -1.15
CA SER A 92 20.06 15.07 -0.53
C SER A 92 20.12 16.59 -0.48
N GLN A 93 19.81 17.27 -1.59
CA GLN A 93 19.87 18.74 -1.67
C GLN A 93 18.79 19.40 -0.80
N ARG A 94 17.55 18.90 -0.84
CA ARG A 94 16.43 19.52 -0.14
C ARG A 94 16.56 19.47 1.38
N HIS A 95 17.12 18.39 1.90
CA HIS A 95 17.20 18.16 3.35
C HIS A 95 18.61 18.18 3.92
N ASN A 96 19.63 18.32 3.07
CA ASN A 96 21.05 18.20 3.44
C ASN A 96 21.31 16.88 4.21
N LEU A 97 20.75 15.79 3.72
CA LEU A 97 20.84 14.46 4.31
C LEU A 97 21.67 13.52 3.42
N ARG A 98 22.28 12.51 4.02
CA ARG A 98 22.86 11.41 3.26
C ARG A 98 21.76 10.47 2.79
N VAL A 99 21.71 10.23 1.49
CA VAL A 99 20.73 9.37 0.82
C VAL A 99 21.47 8.30 0.01
N ASN A 100 21.03 7.07 0.13
CA ASN A 100 21.49 5.97 -0.71
C ASN A 100 20.28 5.29 -1.35
N VAL A 101 20.26 5.23 -2.66
CA VAL A 101 19.20 4.58 -3.44
C VAL A 101 19.78 3.32 -4.08
N THR A 102 19.27 2.16 -3.67
CA THR A 102 19.59 0.87 -4.28
C THR A 102 18.55 0.55 -5.33
N GLU A 103 18.99 0.25 -6.53
CA GLU A 103 18.13 -0.10 -7.68
C GLU A 103 17.82 -1.59 -7.71
N PRO A 104 16.76 -2.00 -8.45
CA PRO A 104 16.53 -3.40 -8.76
C PRO A 104 17.66 -3.96 -9.63
N ASN A 105 17.78 -5.28 -9.67
CA ASN A 105 18.63 -5.93 -10.65
C ASN A 105 17.89 -5.98 -12.01
N TYR A 106 18.27 -5.11 -12.93
CA TYR A 106 17.66 -4.98 -14.26
C TYR A 106 17.79 -6.24 -15.10
N ASP A 107 18.86 -7.04 -14.95
CA ASP A 107 19.00 -8.32 -15.68
C ASP A 107 17.85 -9.30 -15.35
N LYS A 108 17.32 -9.24 -14.12
CA LYS A 108 16.17 -10.02 -13.68
C LYS A 108 14.82 -9.46 -14.11
N LEU A 109 14.80 -8.23 -14.62
CA LEU A 109 13.59 -7.56 -15.12
C LEU A 109 13.48 -7.65 -16.66
N SER A 110 14.31 -8.48 -17.31
CA SER A 110 14.32 -8.64 -18.77
C SER A 110 13.38 -9.74 -19.27
N ASP A 111 12.91 -10.63 -18.39
CA ASP A 111 11.97 -11.71 -18.74
C ASP A 111 10.54 -11.15 -18.86
N ARG A 112 10.10 -10.92 -20.09
CA ARG A 112 8.77 -10.35 -20.40
C ARG A 112 7.60 -11.34 -20.29
N GLU A 113 7.89 -12.63 -20.11
CA GLU A 113 6.84 -13.66 -19.96
C GLU A 113 6.33 -13.77 -18.51
N ALA A 114 7.07 -13.24 -17.54
CA ALA A 114 6.71 -13.25 -16.13
C ALA A 114 6.39 -11.84 -15.60
N ILE A 115 5.58 -11.76 -14.56
CA ILE A 115 5.35 -10.51 -13.83
C ILE A 115 6.68 -10.07 -13.21
N GLN A 116 7.10 -8.87 -13.57
CA GLN A 116 8.32 -8.25 -13.07
C GLN A 116 7.98 -7.30 -11.92
N VAL A 117 8.83 -7.26 -10.90
CA VAL A 117 8.70 -6.29 -9.82
C VAL A 117 10.06 -5.63 -9.59
N GLY A 118 10.17 -4.38 -10.06
CA GLY A 118 11.31 -3.53 -9.76
C GLY A 118 11.21 -3.00 -8.32
N ARG A 119 12.30 -3.17 -7.54
CA ARG A 119 12.35 -2.75 -6.13
C ARG A 119 13.50 -1.79 -5.90
N TRP A 120 13.17 -0.54 -5.61
CA TRP A 120 14.12 0.45 -5.14
C TRP A 120 14.06 0.53 -3.63
N LYS A 121 15.23 0.63 -3.00
CA LYS A 121 15.34 0.88 -1.56
C LYS A 121 16.04 2.21 -1.35
N ILE A 122 15.30 3.18 -0.86
CA ILE A 122 15.76 4.51 -0.54
C ILE A 122 16.10 4.53 0.94
N SER A 123 17.39 4.68 1.26
CA SER A 123 17.89 4.73 2.64
C SER A 123 18.35 6.15 2.93
N ILE A 124 17.83 6.74 4.01
CA ILE A 124 18.03 8.15 4.35
C ILE A 124 18.52 8.25 5.80
N GLU A 125 19.65 8.94 6.00
CA GLU A 125 20.18 9.21 7.34
C GLU A 125 19.53 10.47 7.91
N THR A 126 18.44 10.28 8.66
CA THR A 126 17.65 11.39 9.21
C THR A 126 18.21 11.93 10.53
N GLU A 127 19.18 11.23 11.18
CA GLU A 127 19.88 11.64 12.39
C GLU A 127 21.40 11.47 12.26
N PRO A 128 22.10 12.30 11.47
CA PRO A 128 23.53 12.14 11.22
C PRO A 128 24.40 12.29 12.48
N GLU A 129 23.89 12.96 13.53
CA GLU A 129 24.58 13.12 14.81
C GLU A 129 24.56 11.83 15.64
N LYS A 130 23.61 10.92 15.39
CA LYS A 130 23.44 9.66 16.11
C LYS A 130 23.76 8.46 15.23
N LYS A 131 25.05 8.24 14.96
CA LYS A 131 25.56 7.18 14.06
C LYS A 131 25.12 5.76 14.40
N SER A 132 24.65 5.51 15.62
CA SER A 132 24.14 4.20 16.07
C SER A 132 22.70 3.93 15.65
N LEU A 133 21.95 4.94 15.21
CA LEU A 133 20.57 4.76 14.78
C LEU A 133 20.50 4.24 13.34
N PRO A 134 19.57 3.33 13.05
CA PRO A 134 19.37 2.85 11.69
C PRO A 134 18.82 3.96 10.79
N TRP A 135 19.27 3.98 9.54
CA TRP A 135 18.72 4.85 8.52
C TRP A 135 17.25 4.52 8.26
N GLN A 136 16.45 5.54 7.99
CA GLN A 136 15.09 5.36 7.49
C GLN A 136 15.11 4.70 6.11
N LYS A 137 14.17 3.79 5.89
CA LYS A 137 14.08 3.04 4.63
C LYS A 137 12.68 3.17 4.06
N VAL A 138 12.60 3.72 2.85
CA VAL A 138 11.40 3.72 2.01
C VAL A 138 11.63 2.69 0.91
N LYS A 139 10.68 1.77 0.74
CA LYS A 139 10.67 0.87 -0.40
C LYS A 139 9.71 1.44 -1.45
N LEU A 140 10.16 1.41 -2.69
CA LEU A 140 9.37 1.72 -3.86
C LEU A 140 9.34 0.46 -4.72
N GLU A 141 8.15 -0.07 -4.95
CA GLU A 141 7.93 -1.24 -5.79
C GLU A 141 7.08 -0.86 -7.01
N ILE A 142 7.50 -1.34 -8.18
CA ILE A 142 6.78 -1.12 -9.44
C ILE A 142 6.63 -2.48 -10.11
N ALA A 143 5.36 -2.90 -10.33
CA ALA A 143 5.05 -4.17 -10.94
C ALA A 143 4.55 -4.01 -12.39
N THR A 144 4.87 -5.00 -13.24
CA THR A 144 4.34 -5.09 -14.62
C THR A 144 2.95 -5.74 -14.64
N VAL A 145 2.04 -5.21 -13.82
CA VAL A 145 0.64 -5.63 -13.73
C VAL A 145 -0.25 -4.49 -14.21
N VAL A 146 -1.43 -4.81 -14.72
CA VAL A 146 -2.37 -3.82 -15.22
C VAL A 146 -3.22 -3.25 -14.08
N ALA A 147 -3.38 -1.92 -14.05
CA ALA A 147 -4.49 -1.29 -13.33
C ALA A 147 -5.69 -1.24 -14.29
N HIS A 148 -6.77 -1.94 -13.97
CA HIS A 148 -7.97 -2.03 -14.82
C HIS A 148 -8.86 -0.81 -14.66
N THR A 149 -8.85 -0.20 -13.47
CA THR A 149 -9.59 1.03 -13.15
C THR A 149 -8.69 2.02 -12.44
N GLN A 150 -8.62 3.23 -12.94
CA GLN A 150 -7.76 4.26 -12.36
C GLN A 150 -8.43 5.63 -12.40
N VAL A 151 -8.02 6.49 -11.50
CA VAL A 151 -8.50 7.86 -11.39
C VAL A 151 -7.34 8.81 -11.08
N LEU A 152 -7.35 9.99 -11.70
CA LEU A 152 -6.39 11.05 -11.41
C LEU A 152 -6.84 11.81 -10.17
N ARG A 153 -6.04 11.86 -9.12
CA ARG A 153 -6.35 12.53 -7.85
C ARG A 153 -5.15 13.30 -7.31
N PRO A 154 -5.39 14.36 -6.51
CA PRO A 154 -4.35 14.97 -5.70
C PRO A 154 -4.04 14.12 -4.47
N LEU A 155 -2.83 14.24 -3.94
CA LEU A 155 -2.49 13.72 -2.60
C LEU A 155 -3.32 14.44 -1.52
N VAL A 156 -3.70 13.73 -0.48
CA VAL A 156 -4.33 14.33 0.71
C VAL A 156 -3.28 14.64 1.78
N LYS A 157 -3.54 15.63 2.62
CA LYS A 157 -2.72 15.86 3.82
C LYS A 157 -3.03 14.78 4.85
N THR A 158 -2.04 13.94 5.15
CA THR A 158 -2.16 12.97 6.26
C THR A 158 -2.02 13.65 7.63
N TYR A 159 -1.35 14.80 7.67
CA TYR A 159 -1.20 15.66 8.85
C TYR A 159 -1.41 17.13 8.49
N PRO A 160 -1.99 17.96 9.39
CA PRO A 160 -2.21 19.41 9.12
C PRO A 160 -0.92 20.16 8.74
N SER A 161 0.21 19.75 9.32
CA SER A 161 1.53 20.38 9.09
C SER A 161 2.21 19.96 7.77
N VAL A 162 1.61 19.04 6.97
CA VAL A 162 2.13 18.71 5.64
C VAL A 162 2.02 19.92 4.72
N PRO A 163 3.11 20.34 4.03
CA PRO A 163 3.09 21.47 3.13
C PRO A 163 2.07 21.36 2.00
N ASP A 164 1.39 22.47 1.65
CA ASP A 164 0.40 22.52 0.56
C ASP A 164 0.98 22.13 -0.80
N ALA A 165 2.27 22.36 -1.00
CA ALA A 165 2.95 22.01 -2.25
C ALA A 165 2.85 20.51 -2.60
N TYR A 166 2.75 19.61 -1.58
CA TYR A 166 2.61 18.19 -1.85
C TYR A 166 1.19 17.81 -2.29
N VAL A 167 0.16 18.46 -1.75
CA VAL A 167 -1.23 18.15 -2.12
C VAL A 167 -1.63 18.68 -3.49
N SER A 168 -0.76 19.45 -4.15
CA SER A 168 -0.93 19.83 -5.56
C SER A 168 -0.43 18.76 -6.54
N ILE A 169 0.25 17.72 -6.06
CA ILE A 169 0.74 16.64 -6.90
C ILE A 169 -0.43 15.76 -7.33
N LEU A 170 -0.68 15.72 -8.64
CA LEU A 170 -1.69 14.85 -9.25
C LEU A 170 -1.00 13.58 -9.75
N LEU A 171 -1.58 12.43 -9.42
CA LEU A 171 -1.12 11.15 -9.95
C LEU A 171 -2.29 10.20 -10.19
N ASN A 172 -2.10 9.26 -11.11
CA ASN A 172 -3.04 8.18 -11.30
C ASN A 172 -2.98 7.23 -10.11
N CYS A 173 -4.11 6.83 -9.61
CA CYS A 173 -4.21 5.79 -8.59
C CYS A 173 -5.36 4.83 -8.93
N GLU A 174 -5.28 3.62 -8.43
CA GLU A 174 -6.38 2.66 -8.53
C GLU A 174 -7.63 3.20 -7.83
N THR A 175 -8.81 2.83 -8.35
CA THR A 175 -10.07 3.11 -7.65
C THR A 175 -10.17 2.28 -6.37
N LEU A 176 -11.07 2.66 -5.47
CA LEU A 176 -11.28 1.90 -4.23
C LEU A 176 -11.76 0.47 -4.50
N GLU A 177 -12.55 0.28 -5.55
CA GLU A 177 -13.06 -1.03 -6.00
C GLU A 177 -11.92 -1.92 -6.47
N GLU A 178 -10.95 -1.36 -7.20
CA GLU A 178 -9.77 -2.12 -7.65
C GLU A 178 -8.85 -2.47 -6.49
N ILE A 179 -8.54 -1.51 -5.61
CA ILE A 179 -7.75 -1.78 -4.41
C ILE A 179 -8.44 -2.87 -3.56
N ALA A 180 -9.77 -2.87 -3.47
CA ALA A 180 -10.49 -3.91 -2.74
C ALA A 180 -10.32 -5.29 -3.42
N ALA A 181 -10.38 -5.36 -4.74
CA ALA A 181 -10.10 -6.59 -5.49
C ALA A 181 -8.67 -7.08 -5.23
N ASP A 182 -7.67 -6.18 -5.29
CA ASP A 182 -6.28 -6.53 -4.97
C ASP A 182 -6.09 -7.05 -3.55
N LYS A 183 -6.85 -6.52 -2.57
CA LYS A 183 -6.81 -7.03 -1.20
C LYS A 183 -7.35 -8.45 -1.08
N PHE A 184 -8.40 -8.81 -1.81
CA PHE A 184 -8.90 -10.19 -1.86
C PHE A 184 -7.94 -11.12 -2.61
N VAL A 185 -7.33 -10.67 -3.69
CA VAL A 185 -6.28 -11.41 -4.41
C VAL A 185 -5.06 -11.62 -3.51
N ALA A 186 -4.62 -10.59 -2.80
CA ALA A 186 -3.52 -10.70 -1.85
C ALA A 186 -3.84 -11.64 -0.68
N LEU A 187 -5.06 -11.58 -0.14
CA LEU A 187 -5.52 -12.50 0.91
C LEU A 187 -5.46 -13.96 0.43
N ALA A 188 -5.87 -14.22 -0.82
CA ALA A 188 -5.85 -15.55 -1.42
C ALA A 188 -4.42 -16.07 -1.68
N LEU A 189 -3.57 -15.24 -2.28
CA LEU A 189 -2.31 -15.70 -2.89
C LEU A 189 -1.08 -15.58 -1.98
N ARG A 190 -1.10 -14.73 -0.97
CA ARG A 190 0.05 -14.59 -0.06
C ARG A 190 0.25 -15.87 0.75
N ARG A 191 1.52 -16.16 1.06
CA ARG A 191 1.90 -17.31 1.89
C ARG A 191 1.22 -17.32 3.26
N ALA A 192 0.96 -16.13 3.85
CA ALA A 192 0.29 -15.97 5.13
C ALA A 192 -0.67 -14.77 5.08
N ILE A 193 -1.74 -14.84 5.86
CA ILE A 193 -2.67 -13.73 6.05
C ILE A 193 -1.89 -12.54 6.63
N LYS A 194 -2.18 -11.34 6.14
CA LYS A 194 -1.63 -10.09 6.66
C LYS A 194 -2.72 -9.26 7.32
N ALA A 195 -2.47 -8.86 8.55
CA ALA A 195 -3.41 -8.05 9.33
C ALA A 195 -3.86 -6.80 8.58
N ARG A 196 -2.93 -6.15 7.87
CA ARG A 196 -3.20 -4.95 7.08
C ARG A 196 -4.19 -5.17 5.93
N ASP A 197 -4.19 -6.36 5.30
CA ASP A 197 -5.16 -6.65 4.23
C ASP A 197 -6.56 -6.85 4.81
N VAL A 198 -6.69 -7.53 5.96
CA VAL A 198 -7.95 -7.69 6.70
C VAL A 198 -8.51 -6.33 7.11
N TRP A 199 -7.66 -5.47 7.69
CA TRP A 199 -8.03 -4.11 8.07
C TRP A 199 -8.51 -3.28 6.87
N ASP A 200 -7.75 -3.30 5.77
CA ASP A 200 -8.08 -2.53 4.57
C ASP A 200 -9.41 -2.98 3.95
N ILE A 201 -9.69 -4.28 3.89
CA ILE A 201 -10.98 -4.81 3.41
C ILE A 201 -12.14 -4.28 4.26
N ALA A 202 -12.01 -4.34 5.59
CA ALA A 202 -13.05 -3.84 6.48
C ALA A 202 -13.21 -2.31 6.36
N TRP A 203 -12.11 -1.56 6.24
CA TRP A 203 -12.14 -0.12 6.02
C TRP A 203 -12.83 0.26 4.69
N LEU A 204 -12.59 -0.50 3.63
CA LEU A 204 -13.27 -0.34 2.34
C LEU A 204 -14.77 -0.66 2.43
N ASN A 205 -15.13 -1.72 3.15
CA ASN A 205 -16.54 -2.05 3.41
C ASN A 205 -17.28 -0.92 4.16
N GLN A 206 -16.66 -0.29 5.15
CA GLN A 206 -17.24 0.85 5.88
C GLN A 206 -17.52 2.06 4.96
N ARG A 207 -16.87 2.12 3.80
CA ARG A 207 -17.10 3.13 2.75
C ARG A 207 -18.07 2.67 1.67
N ASN A 208 -18.76 1.55 1.90
CA ASN A 208 -19.70 0.94 0.95
C ASN A 208 -19.07 0.59 -0.40
N VAL A 209 -17.75 0.33 -0.42
CA VAL A 209 -17.05 -0.11 -1.64
C VAL A 209 -17.57 -1.50 -2.02
N GLN A 210 -18.03 -1.62 -3.26
CA GLN A 210 -18.48 -2.89 -3.81
C GLN A 210 -17.33 -3.54 -4.57
N VAL A 211 -17.05 -4.80 -4.28
CA VAL A 211 -16.01 -5.56 -4.97
C VAL A 211 -16.64 -6.37 -6.09
N ASP A 212 -16.19 -6.14 -7.31
CA ASP A 212 -16.65 -6.87 -8.49
C ASP A 212 -15.89 -8.21 -8.61
N ALA A 213 -16.65 -9.31 -8.66
CA ALA A 213 -16.10 -10.66 -8.83
C ALA A 213 -15.42 -10.84 -10.20
N GLU A 214 -15.85 -10.12 -11.23
CA GLU A 214 -15.20 -10.16 -12.54
C GLU A 214 -13.85 -9.47 -12.49
N LEU A 215 -13.74 -8.35 -11.80
CA LEU A 215 -12.44 -7.67 -11.57
C LEU A 215 -11.49 -8.58 -10.77
N VAL A 216 -11.96 -9.24 -9.71
CA VAL A 216 -11.15 -10.20 -8.94
C VAL A 216 -10.68 -11.35 -9.83
N ARG A 217 -11.56 -11.89 -10.72
CA ARG A 217 -11.21 -12.94 -11.67
C ARG A 217 -10.11 -12.46 -12.63
N THR A 218 -10.27 -11.26 -13.19
CA THR A 218 -9.29 -10.67 -14.10
C THR A 218 -7.94 -10.49 -13.40
N LYS A 219 -7.93 -9.98 -12.16
CA LYS A 219 -6.70 -9.88 -11.36
C LYS A 219 -6.05 -11.25 -11.11
N PHE A 220 -6.82 -12.32 -10.82
CA PHE A 220 -6.24 -13.66 -10.74
C PHE A 220 -5.61 -14.11 -12.06
N GLN A 221 -6.23 -13.78 -13.20
CA GLN A 221 -5.67 -14.08 -14.53
C GLN A 221 -4.36 -13.32 -14.78
N ASP A 222 -4.27 -12.05 -14.39
CA ASP A 222 -3.04 -11.26 -14.48
C ASP A 222 -1.89 -11.94 -13.74
N TYR A 223 -2.17 -12.58 -12.59
CA TYR A 223 -1.21 -13.36 -11.82
C TYR A 223 -1.09 -14.83 -12.28
N HIS A 224 -1.66 -15.21 -13.40
CA HIS A 224 -1.68 -16.59 -13.94
C HIS A 224 -2.24 -17.64 -12.93
N GLN A 225 -3.21 -17.22 -12.10
CA GLN A 225 -3.80 -18.06 -11.05
C GLN A 225 -5.18 -18.59 -11.48
N THR A 226 -5.24 -19.86 -11.86
CA THR A 226 -6.51 -20.50 -12.27
C THR A 226 -7.36 -20.96 -11.08
N THR A 227 -6.76 -21.16 -9.92
CA THR A 227 -7.41 -21.63 -8.67
C THR A 227 -7.51 -20.52 -7.61
N GLY A 228 -7.54 -19.26 -8.04
CA GLY A 228 -7.53 -18.11 -7.13
C GLY A 228 -8.75 -18.05 -6.19
N PHE A 229 -9.94 -18.41 -6.68
CA PHE A 229 -11.14 -18.43 -5.85
C PHE A 229 -11.16 -19.60 -4.86
N GLU A 230 -10.61 -20.76 -5.21
CA GLU A 230 -10.42 -21.88 -4.29
C GLU A 230 -9.43 -21.50 -3.18
N ALA A 231 -8.34 -20.83 -3.55
CA ALA A 231 -7.38 -20.31 -2.58
C ALA A 231 -8.04 -19.29 -1.65
N LEU A 232 -8.85 -18.34 -2.19
CA LEU A 232 -9.62 -17.40 -1.38
C LEU A 232 -10.55 -18.12 -0.40
N SER A 233 -11.31 -19.13 -0.88
CA SER A 233 -12.20 -19.92 -0.01
C SER A 233 -11.43 -20.61 1.14
N GLY A 234 -10.22 -21.12 0.86
CA GLY A 234 -9.34 -21.66 1.89
C GLY A 234 -8.93 -20.63 2.93
N ARG A 235 -8.52 -19.44 2.48
CA ARG A 235 -8.11 -18.35 3.38
C ARG A 235 -9.23 -17.82 4.26
N LEU A 236 -10.44 -17.72 3.73
CA LEU A 236 -11.61 -17.31 4.54
C LEU A 236 -11.88 -18.29 5.68
N LYS A 237 -11.65 -19.59 5.48
CA LYS A 237 -11.76 -20.61 6.55
C LYS A 237 -10.65 -20.52 7.59
N GLU A 238 -9.45 -20.11 7.19
CA GLU A 238 -8.31 -19.90 8.11
C GLU A 238 -8.41 -18.62 8.92
N LEU A 239 -9.15 -17.61 8.41
CA LEU A 239 -9.21 -16.27 8.98
C LEU A 239 -9.60 -16.24 10.47
N PRO A 240 -10.64 -16.96 10.96
CA PRO A 240 -10.99 -16.93 12.40
C PRO A 240 -9.83 -17.40 13.29
N SER A 241 -9.13 -18.46 12.89
CA SER A 241 -7.98 -18.99 13.65
C SER A 241 -6.81 -18.02 13.68
N TYR A 242 -6.52 -17.36 12.54
CA TYR A 242 -5.52 -16.31 12.47
C TYR A 242 -5.86 -15.12 13.39
N MET A 243 -7.10 -14.66 13.37
CA MET A 243 -7.53 -13.53 14.19
C MET A 243 -7.48 -13.84 15.69
N ALA A 244 -7.75 -15.09 16.07
CA ALA A 244 -7.68 -15.57 17.44
C ALA A 244 -6.24 -15.78 17.98
N SER A 245 -5.23 -15.81 17.09
CA SER A 245 -3.82 -16.03 17.50
C SER A 245 -3.20 -14.84 18.24
N GLY A 246 -3.78 -13.64 18.10
CA GLY A 246 -3.21 -12.38 18.60
C GLY A 246 -2.22 -11.71 17.63
N ASP A 247 -1.80 -12.40 16.56
CA ASP A 247 -0.86 -11.85 15.58
C ASP A 247 -1.45 -10.62 14.86
N PHE A 248 -2.76 -10.63 14.60
CA PHE A 248 -3.47 -9.49 14.02
C PHE A 248 -3.30 -8.23 14.86
N GLU A 249 -3.60 -8.30 16.17
CA GLU A 249 -3.50 -7.14 17.05
C GLU A 249 -2.06 -6.65 17.16
N GLN A 250 -1.12 -7.56 17.34
CA GLN A 250 0.30 -7.22 17.46
C GLN A 250 0.82 -6.50 16.20
N GLU A 251 0.43 -6.95 15.01
CA GLU A 251 0.81 -6.30 13.75
C GLU A 251 0.14 -4.92 13.65
N MET A 252 -1.17 -4.83 13.90
CA MET A 252 -1.94 -3.60 13.68
C MET A 252 -1.56 -2.47 14.64
N ARG A 253 -1.18 -2.75 15.89
CA ARG A 253 -0.72 -1.72 16.85
C ARG A 253 0.49 -0.92 16.33
N ARG A 254 1.24 -1.44 15.37
CA ARG A 254 2.37 -0.74 14.73
C ARG A 254 1.92 0.25 13.65
N PHE A 255 0.68 0.14 13.18
CA PHE A 255 0.14 0.90 12.07
C PHE A 255 -1.07 1.76 12.42
N LEU A 256 -1.49 1.75 13.68
CA LEU A 256 -2.66 2.50 14.12
C LEU A 256 -2.27 3.54 15.18
N HIS A 257 -2.98 4.66 15.13
CA HIS A 257 -2.95 5.65 16.21
C HIS A 257 -3.51 5.02 17.49
N SER A 258 -3.02 5.43 18.65
CA SER A 258 -3.48 4.89 19.93
C SER A 258 -4.98 5.06 20.15
N SER A 259 -5.54 6.20 19.73
CA SER A 259 -6.98 6.45 19.75
C SER A 259 -7.77 5.49 18.85
N THR A 260 -7.22 5.14 17.68
CA THR A 260 -7.83 4.13 16.79
C THR A 260 -7.78 2.76 17.42
N VAL A 261 -6.68 2.37 18.04
CA VAL A 261 -6.56 1.10 18.76
C VAL A 261 -7.61 1.01 19.88
N ALA A 262 -7.70 2.05 20.72
CA ALA A 262 -8.65 2.13 21.82
C ALA A 262 -10.12 2.08 21.36
N ASN A 263 -10.43 2.71 20.22
CA ASN A 263 -11.80 2.79 19.67
C ASN A 263 -12.11 1.65 18.68
N SER A 264 -11.23 0.66 18.54
CA SER A 264 -11.42 -0.48 17.63
C SER A 264 -10.93 -1.78 18.26
N ILE A 265 -9.66 -2.12 18.12
CA ILE A 265 -9.08 -3.41 18.52
C ILE A 265 -9.35 -3.74 19.99
N GLU A 266 -9.35 -2.74 20.86
CA GLU A 266 -9.60 -2.89 22.31
C GLU A 266 -11.10 -2.92 22.66
N GLN A 267 -11.99 -2.78 21.68
CA GLN A 267 -13.42 -2.88 21.92
C GLN A 267 -13.90 -4.33 21.78
N ASP A 268 -14.71 -4.77 22.72
CA ASP A 268 -15.33 -6.10 22.68
C ASP A 268 -16.10 -6.32 21.36
N GLY A 269 -15.86 -7.47 20.74
CA GLY A 269 -16.51 -7.84 19.47
C GLY A 269 -15.99 -7.16 18.22
N PHE A 270 -15.04 -6.22 18.29
CA PHE A 270 -14.52 -5.56 17.10
C PHE A 270 -13.75 -6.53 16.18
N VAL A 271 -12.94 -7.41 16.77
CA VAL A 271 -12.21 -8.43 15.99
C VAL A 271 -13.18 -9.39 15.30
N ASP A 272 -14.24 -9.81 16.00
CA ASP A 272 -15.30 -10.65 15.40
C ASP A 272 -16.02 -9.91 14.26
N TYR A 273 -16.32 -8.63 14.44
CA TYR A 273 -16.87 -7.79 13.36
C TYR A 273 -15.96 -7.76 12.11
N LEU A 274 -14.64 -7.68 12.29
CA LEU A 274 -13.70 -7.72 11.16
C LEU A 274 -13.76 -9.08 10.44
N VAL A 275 -13.74 -10.18 11.20
CA VAL A 275 -13.86 -11.55 10.68
C VAL A 275 -15.14 -11.70 9.86
N ASP A 276 -16.28 -11.37 10.45
CA ASP A 276 -17.60 -11.48 9.81
C ASP A 276 -17.69 -10.62 8.55
N THR A 277 -17.11 -9.42 8.60
CA THR A 277 -17.11 -8.50 7.45
C THR A 277 -16.31 -9.08 6.29
N VAL A 278 -15.07 -9.55 6.53
CA VAL A 278 -14.22 -10.09 5.46
C VAL A 278 -14.79 -11.39 4.91
N ILE A 279 -15.28 -12.29 5.77
CA ILE A 279 -15.91 -13.54 5.34
C ILE A 279 -17.17 -13.25 4.49
N ARG A 280 -18.05 -12.38 4.96
CA ARG A 280 -19.27 -12.01 4.22
C ARG A 280 -18.97 -11.45 2.84
N MET A 281 -18.00 -10.52 2.72
CA MET A 281 -17.60 -9.95 1.43
C MET A 281 -16.95 -11.02 0.53
N GLY A 282 -16.08 -11.86 1.08
CA GLY A 282 -15.45 -12.96 0.35
C GLY A 282 -16.46 -13.99 -0.14
N ASP A 283 -17.44 -14.37 0.69
CA ASP A 283 -18.54 -15.28 0.30
C ASP A 283 -19.42 -14.68 -0.81
N GLN A 284 -19.65 -13.37 -0.80
CA GLN A 284 -20.35 -12.69 -1.89
C GLN A 284 -19.60 -12.83 -3.21
N LEU A 285 -18.27 -12.65 -3.20
CA LEU A 285 -17.41 -12.88 -4.38
C LEU A 285 -17.47 -14.32 -4.87
N LEU A 286 -17.37 -15.31 -3.97
CA LEU A 286 -17.44 -16.73 -4.32
C LEU A 286 -18.80 -17.11 -4.94
N ARG A 287 -19.92 -16.58 -4.42
CA ARG A 287 -21.26 -16.81 -4.99
C ARG A 287 -21.42 -16.14 -6.35
N ALA A 288 -20.98 -14.89 -6.51
CA ALA A 288 -21.05 -14.15 -7.78
C ALA A 288 -20.24 -14.85 -8.88
N GLN A 289 -19.03 -15.34 -8.53
CA GLN A 289 -18.19 -16.13 -9.44
C GLN A 289 -18.92 -17.39 -9.94
N SER A 290 -19.64 -18.10 -9.06
CA SER A 290 -20.36 -19.32 -9.41
C SER A 290 -21.61 -19.06 -10.27
N SER A 291 -22.21 -17.87 -10.15
CA SER A 291 -23.40 -17.47 -10.91
C SER A 291 -23.08 -17.00 -12.32
N GLY A 292 -21.87 -16.49 -12.55
CA GLY A 292 -21.39 -15.96 -13.85
C GLY A 292 -20.90 -17.02 -14.84
N SER A 293 -20.76 -18.29 -14.43
CA SER A 293 -20.38 -19.37 -15.36
C SER A 293 -21.54 -19.69 -16.30
N PRO A 294 -21.42 -19.51 -17.63
CA PRO A 294 -22.45 -19.94 -18.56
C PRO A 294 -22.63 -21.45 -18.42
N LYS A 295 -23.85 -21.88 -18.05
CA LYS A 295 -24.24 -23.28 -18.16
C LYS A 295 -24.19 -23.65 -19.65
N PHE A 296 -23.09 -24.19 -20.14
CA PHE A 296 -23.09 -24.90 -21.39
C PHE A 296 -24.08 -26.07 -21.22
N LYS A 297 -25.28 -25.92 -21.77
CA LYS A 297 -26.14 -27.06 -22.07
C LYS A 297 -25.48 -27.83 -23.22
N MET A 298 -25.01 -29.06 -22.92
CA MET A 298 -24.76 -30.06 -23.95
C MET A 298 -26.11 -30.46 -24.61
#